data_fa9834ff86056851bc6d453287a8531b
#
_entry.id   fa9834ff86056851bc6d453287a8531b
#
_cell.length_a   1.000
_cell.length_b   1.000
_cell.length_c   1.000
_cell.angle_alpha   90.00
_cell.angle_beta   90.00
_cell.angle_gamma   90.00
#
_symmetry.space_group_name_H-M   'P 1'
#
loop_
_entity.id
_entity.type
_entity.pdbx_description
1 polymer ?
#
loop_
_entity_poly.entity_id
_entity_poly.type
_entity_poly.pdbx_seq_one_letter_code
_entity_poly.pdbx_strand_id
1 'polypeptide(L)'
;WIKGEVIEIKTEKKSLKVPHMGWNDLIIDHPHPVLNGIESGDHTYFVHSYHFEVANSAERLAHVDYGHDVTAVIGRDTMLGMQFHPEKSQGSGLRMLSNFLKWKP
;
A
#
# COMPACT_ATOMS: atom_id res chain seq x y z
N TRP A 1 18.23 0.88 2.79
CA TRP A 1 17.08 0.69 1.89
C TRP A 1 16.27 -0.54 2.31
N ILE A 2 15.04 -0.60 1.88
CA ILE A 2 14.16 -1.75 2.12
C ILE A 2 14.47 -2.82 1.09
N LYS A 3 14.85 -4.02 1.56
CA LYS A 3 15.14 -5.15 0.70
C LYS A 3 13.87 -5.84 0.22
N GLY A 4 13.87 -6.26 -1.03
CA GLY A 4 12.78 -6.98 -1.65
C GLY A 4 12.93 -7.04 -3.15
N GLU A 5 11.86 -7.47 -3.82
CA GLU A 5 11.80 -7.58 -5.27
C GLU A 5 10.56 -6.89 -5.81
N VAL A 6 10.71 -6.21 -6.94
CA VAL A 6 9.56 -5.74 -7.72
C VAL A 6 9.12 -6.89 -8.62
N ILE A 7 7.92 -7.39 -8.40
CA ILE A 7 7.38 -8.52 -9.15
C ILE A 7 6.08 -8.15 -9.85
N GLU A 8 5.79 -8.85 -10.94
CA GLU A 8 4.53 -8.67 -11.66
C GLU A 8 3.36 -9.21 -10.84
N ILE A 9 2.25 -8.46 -10.83
CA ILE A 9 1.01 -8.91 -10.20
C ILE A 9 0.47 -10.06 -11.05
N LYS A 10 0.29 -11.22 -10.43
CA LYS A 10 -0.26 -12.41 -11.08
C LYS A 10 -1.56 -12.79 -10.39
N THR A 11 -2.58 -13.04 -11.19
CA THR A 11 -3.87 -13.50 -10.67
C THR A 11 -4.37 -14.67 -11.50
N GLU A 12 -4.85 -15.71 -10.82
CA GLU A 12 -5.48 -16.86 -11.43
C GLU A 12 -6.97 -16.63 -11.68
N LYS A 13 -7.53 -15.59 -11.06
CA LYS A 13 -8.95 -15.24 -11.21
C LYS A 13 -9.15 -14.49 -12.52
N LYS A 14 -9.93 -15.07 -13.44
CA LYS A 14 -10.24 -14.48 -14.75
C LYS A 14 -10.95 -13.13 -14.66
N SER A 15 -11.65 -12.87 -13.54
CA SER A 15 -12.35 -11.61 -13.29
C SER A 15 -11.41 -10.47 -12.90
N LEU A 16 -10.17 -10.78 -12.50
CA LEU A 16 -9.18 -9.79 -12.11
C LEU A 16 -8.20 -9.56 -13.25
N LYS A 17 -7.98 -8.30 -13.57
CA LYS A 17 -7.13 -7.88 -14.69
C LYS A 17 -5.84 -7.25 -14.18
N VAL A 18 -4.79 -7.34 -14.98
CA VAL A 18 -3.54 -6.61 -14.79
C VAL A 18 -3.41 -5.61 -15.93
N PRO A 19 -3.19 -4.30 -15.64
CA PRO A 19 -2.87 -3.73 -14.35
C PRO A 19 -4.04 -3.73 -13.35
N HIS A 20 -3.70 -3.70 -12.06
CA HIS A 20 -4.63 -3.44 -10.96
C HIS A 20 -5.07 -1.98 -11.05
N MET A 21 -6.31 -1.74 -11.44
CA MET A 21 -6.87 -0.39 -11.62
C MET A 21 -8.14 -0.24 -10.79
N GLY A 22 -8.23 0.88 -10.10
CA GLY A 22 -9.42 1.26 -9.36
C GLY A 22 -9.23 1.27 -7.86
N TRP A 23 -10.35 1.30 -7.14
CA TRP A 23 -10.38 1.35 -5.69
C TRP A 23 -10.23 -0.04 -5.08
N ASN A 24 -9.48 -0.12 -3.99
CA ASN A 24 -9.37 -1.35 -3.21
C ASN A 24 -9.21 -1.01 -1.73
N ASP A 25 -9.62 -1.94 -0.88
CA ASP A 25 -9.59 -1.80 0.57
C ASP A 25 -8.19 -2.07 1.11
N LEU A 26 -7.67 -1.11 1.87
CA LEU A 26 -6.38 -1.24 2.51
C LEU A 26 -6.50 -2.13 3.75
N ILE A 27 -5.56 -3.06 3.92
CA ILE A 27 -5.46 -3.91 5.11
C ILE A 27 -4.17 -3.53 5.84
N ILE A 28 -4.30 -3.07 7.07
CA ILE A 28 -3.16 -2.61 7.88
C ILE A 28 -2.46 -3.82 8.49
N ASP A 29 -1.19 -4.01 8.17
CA ASP A 29 -0.36 -5.10 8.72
C ASP A 29 0.34 -4.68 10.00
N HIS A 30 0.87 -3.44 10.02
CA HIS A 30 1.61 -2.91 11.17
C HIS A 30 1.27 -1.44 11.40
N PRO A 31 1.11 -1.00 12.66
CA PRO A 31 0.86 0.42 12.94
C PRO A 31 2.05 1.28 12.53
N HIS A 32 1.74 2.49 12.05
CA HIS A 32 2.76 3.48 11.69
C HIS A 32 2.15 4.87 11.81
N PRO A 33 2.93 5.89 12.23
CA PRO A 33 2.38 7.26 12.35
C PRO A 33 1.73 7.79 11.09
N VAL A 34 2.21 7.41 9.90
CA VAL A 34 1.63 7.82 8.62
C VAL A 34 0.24 7.20 8.41
N LEU A 35 -0.06 6.09 9.07
CA LEU A 35 -1.36 5.41 8.99
C LEU A 35 -2.31 5.78 10.13
N ASN A 36 -1.96 6.80 10.93
CA ASN A 36 -2.82 7.28 12.02
C ASN A 36 -4.18 7.73 11.48
N GLY A 37 -5.26 7.20 12.07
CA GLY A 37 -6.62 7.49 11.65
C GLY A 37 -7.06 6.75 10.39
N ILE A 38 -6.20 5.93 9.82
CA ILE A 38 -6.54 5.02 8.72
C ILE A 38 -6.88 3.66 9.33
N GLU A 39 -7.99 3.09 8.90
CA GLU A 39 -8.47 1.79 9.38
C GLU A 39 -8.47 0.77 8.22
N SER A 40 -8.34 -0.51 8.57
CA SER A 40 -8.51 -1.58 7.59
C SER A 40 -9.91 -1.47 6.97
N GLY A 41 -9.97 -1.56 5.64
CA GLY A 41 -11.19 -1.34 4.88
C GLY A 41 -11.28 0.05 4.24
N ASP A 42 -10.41 0.98 4.61
CA ASP A 42 -10.34 2.29 3.95
C ASP A 42 -9.86 2.13 2.50
N HIS A 43 -10.53 2.84 1.60
CA HIS A 43 -10.27 2.71 0.17
C HIS A 43 -9.08 3.55 -0.28
N THR A 44 -8.30 2.97 -1.20
CA THR A 44 -7.20 3.65 -1.90
C THR A 44 -7.25 3.32 -3.38
N TYR A 45 -6.72 4.23 -4.21
CA TYR A 45 -6.79 4.12 -5.67
C TYR A 45 -5.47 3.60 -6.25
N PHE A 46 -5.56 2.55 -7.06
CA PHE A 46 -4.42 1.86 -7.65
C PHE A 46 -4.45 1.91 -9.18
N VAL A 47 -3.26 2.05 -9.76
CA VAL A 47 -3.01 1.84 -11.20
C VAL A 47 -1.60 1.27 -11.32
N HIS A 48 -1.46 -0.07 -11.32
CA HIS A 48 -0.13 -0.68 -11.38
C HIS A 48 -0.19 -2.14 -11.85
N SER A 49 0.91 -2.61 -12.46
CA SER A 49 1.08 -4.00 -12.90
C SER A 49 2.10 -4.77 -12.06
N TYR A 50 2.88 -4.06 -11.25
CA TYR A 50 3.95 -4.62 -10.42
C TYR A 50 3.75 -4.20 -8.98
N HIS A 51 4.24 -4.98 -8.04
CA HIS A 51 4.29 -4.58 -6.65
C HIS A 51 5.60 -5.01 -6.01
N PHE A 52 5.91 -4.41 -4.86
CA PHE A 52 7.13 -4.69 -4.13
C PHE A 52 6.89 -5.81 -3.11
N GLU A 53 7.57 -6.94 -3.29
CA GLU A 53 7.54 -8.02 -2.31
C GLU A 53 8.70 -7.84 -1.34
N VAL A 54 8.40 -7.50 -0.08
CA VAL A 54 9.42 -7.22 0.93
C VAL A 54 10.10 -8.50 1.39
N ALA A 55 11.42 -8.43 1.64
CA ALA A 55 12.17 -9.55 2.21
C ALA A 55 11.84 -9.76 3.69
N ASN A 56 11.52 -8.69 4.42
CA ASN A 56 11.14 -8.72 5.83
C ASN A 56 9.68 -8.28 5.97
N SER A 57 8.79 -9.17 6.39
CA SER A 57 7.36 -8.91 6.51
C SER A 57 7.03 -7.77 7.48
N ALA A 58 7.90 -7.47 8.45
CA ALA A 58 7.71 -6.35 9.37
C ALA A 58 7.79 -4.99 8.66
N GLU A 59 8.36 -4.93 7.47
CA GLU A 59 8.48 -3.73 6.65
C GLU A 59 7.28 -3.50 5.72
N ARG A 60 6.38 -4.49 5.61
CA ARG A 60 5.09 -4.33 4.91
C ARG A 60 4.08 -3.77 5.90
N LEU A 61 3.75 -2.50 5.78
CA LEU A 61 2.84 -1.81 6.70
C LEU A 61 1.37 -2.04 6.34
N ALA A 62 1.07 -2.16 5.06
CA ALA A 62 -0.28 -2.43 4.59
C ALA A 62 -0.26 -3.17 3.26
N HIS A 63 -1.33 -3.89 2.99
CA HIS A 63 -1.51 -4.59 1.72
C HIS A 63 -2.97 -4.53 1.28
N VAL A 64 -3.22 -4.96 0.06
CA VAL A 64 -4.58 -5.17 -0.48
C VAL A 64 -4.68 -6.59 -1.02
N ASP A 65 -5.91 -7.12 -1.05
CA ASP A 65 -6.20 -8.41 -1.67
C ASP A 65 -6.61 -8.18 -3.13
N TYR A 66 -5.81 -8.70 -4.06
CA TYR A 66 -6.12 -8.70 -5.48
C TYR A 66 -5.89 -10.10 -6.07
N GLY A 67 -6.60 -11.09 -5.52
CA GLY A 67 -6.39 -12.51 -5.80
C GLY A 67 -5.25 -13.13 -4.99
N HIS A 68 -4.34 -12.29 -4.53
CA HIS A 68 -3.28 -12.59 -3.57
C HIS A 68 -2.90 -11.29 -2.85
N ASP A 69 -2.07 -11.39 -1.84
CA ASP A 69 -1.63 -10.19 -1.10
C ASP A 69 -0.71 -9.34 -1.98
N VAL A 70 -1.10 -8.10 -2.20
CA VAL A 70 -0.32 -7.12 -2.96
C VAL A 70 0.11 -6.01 -2.02
N THR A 71 1.41 -5.80 -1.89
CA THR A 71 1.97 -4.77 -1.00
C THR A 71 1.50 -3.39 -1.41
N ALA A 72 0.96 -2.63 -0.45
CA ALA A 72 0.47 -1.28 -0.68
C ALA A 72 1.32 -0.21 -0.02
N VAL A 73 1.80 -0.45 1.20
CA VAL A 73 2.64 0.50 1.95
C VAL A 73 3.80 -0.26 2.57
N ILE A 74 5.00 0.29 2.41
CA ILE A 74 6.22 -0.23 3.03
C ILE A 74 6.87 0.85 3.87
N GLY A 75 7.57 0.46 4.92
CA GLY A 75 8.26 1.42 5.77
C GLY A 75 9.37 0.78 6.60
N ARG A 76 10.42 1.55 6.81
CA ARG A 76 11.55 1.18 7.66
C ARG A 76 12.23 2.46 8.12
N ASP A 77 12.37 2.64 9.44
CA ASP A 77 13.06 3.80 10.03
C ASP A 77 12.52 5.13 9.49
N THR A 78 13.29 5.81 8.66
CA THR A 78 12.94 7.10 8.06
C THR A 78 12.37 6.99 6.65
N MET A 79 12.20 5.77 6.14
CA MET A 79 11.75 5.51 4.76
C MET A 79 10.31 5.05 4.72
N LEU A 80 9.57 5.54 3.71
CA LEU A 80 8.19 5.15 3.46
C LEU A 80 7.94 5.09 1.97
N GLY A 81 7.18 4.09 1.55
CA GLY A 81 6.74 3.97 0.16
C GLY A 81 5.29 3.54 0.07
N MET A 82 4.58 4.06 -0.93
CA MET A 82 3.18 3.72 -1.20
C MET A 82 3.00 3.34 -2.65
N GLN A 83 2.26 2.27 -2.91
CA GLN A 83 1.96 1.82 -4.27
C GLN A 83 0.80 2.59 -4.90
N PHE A 84 -0.19 2.96 -4.11
CA PHE A 84 -1.36 3.70 -4.57
C PHE A 84 -1.05 5.19 -4.73
N HIS A 85 -2.00 5.90 -5.34
CA HIS A 85 -1.91 7.37 -5.51
C HIS A 85 -2.65 8.06 -4.36
N PRO A 86 -1.94 8.56 -3.32
CA PRO A 86 -2.62 9.22 -2.19
C PRO A 86 -3.43 10.44 -2.64
N GLU A 87 -2.93 11.20 -3.62
CA GLU A 87 -3.61 12.37 -4.15
C GLU A 87 -4.94 12.04 -4.85
N LYS A 88 -5.12 10.79 -5.29
CA LYS A 88 -6.34 10.29 -5.93
C LYS A 88 -7.20 9.44 -5.00
N SER A 89 -6.75 9.22 -3.78
CA SER A 89 -7.42 8.34 -2.81
C SER A 89 -8.36 9.07 -1.86
N GLN A 90 -8.78 10.30 -2.23
CA GLN A 90 -9.74 11.12 -1.47
C GLN A 90 -9.38 11.26 0.01
N GLY A 91 -10.34 11.03 0.93
CA GLY A 91 -10.13 11.22 2.35
C GLY A 91 -8.98 10.43 2.95
N SER A 92 -8.86 9.14 2.60
CA SER A 92 -7.76 8.27 3.09
C SER A 92 -6.40 8.80 2.64
N GLY A 93 -6.30 9.18 1.36
CA GLY A 93 -5.07 9.71 0.79
C GLY A 93 -4.66 11.04 1.39
N LEU A 94 -5.62 11.96 1.56
CA LEU A 94 -5.37 13.25 2.19
C LEU A 94 -4.92 13.08 3.64
N ARG A 95 -5.52 12.14 4.37
CA ARG A 95 -5.12 11.84 5.75
C ARG A 95 -3.68 11.35 5.81
N MET A 96 -3.30 10.44 4.93
CA MET A 96 -1.93 9.90 4.88
C MET A 96 -0.91 10.96 4.49
N LEU A 97 -1.22 11.83 3.54
CA LEU A 97 -0.34 12.96 3.17
C LEU A 97 -0.17 13.92 4.33
N SER A 98 -1.25 14.25 5.05
CA SER A 98 -1.19 15.08 6.25
C SER A 98 -0.33 14.44 7.33
N ASN A 99 -0.49 13.15 7.57
CA ASN A 99 0.31 12.40 8.55
C ASN A 99 1.78 12.38 8.17
N PHE A 100 2.08 12.20 6.88
CA PHE A 100 3.45 12.21 6.38
C PHE A 100 4.15 13.54 6.63
N LEU A 101 3.46 14.65 6.38
CA LEU A 101 4.01 15.98 6.61
C LEU A 101 4.30 16.27 8.09
N LYS A 102 3.56 15.64 8.99
CA LYS A 102 3.73 15.76 10.44
C LYS A 102 4.67 14.71 11.03
N TRP A 103 5.01 13.70 10.26
CA TRP A 103 5.82 12.58 10.73
C TRP A 103 7.26 13.04 10.97
N LYS A 104 7.74 12.74 12.18
CA LYS A 104 9.11 13.01 12.61
C LYS A 104 9.76 11.67 12.92
N PRO A 105 10.49 11.09 11.97
CA PRO A 105 11.16 9.82 12.21
C PRO A 105 12.30 9.90 13.22
#